data_e577c97396b7a52a141d3d4f59adef3a
#
_entry.id   e577c97396b7a52a141d3d4f59adef3a
#
_cell.length_a   1.000
_cell.length_b   1.000
_cell.length_c   1.000
_cell.angle_alpha   90.00
_cell.angle_beta   90.00
_cell.angle_gamma   90.00
#
_symmetry.space_group_name_H-M   'P 1'
#
loop_
_entity.id
_entity.type
_entity.pdbx_description
1 polymer ?
#
loop_
_entity_poly.entity_id
_entity_poly.type
_entity_poly.pdbx_seq_one_letter_code
_entity_poly.pdbx_strand_id
1 'polypeptide(L)'
;MIEKIIQDELEKFYPEMIELRRYMHMHPEVSFNEKNTARFIKEYLEKIGITNIKTNVGLNGVIARIKGLDSSKTIAFRADFDALPINDSKDTPYKSTIPNAMHACGHDGHTTALLATCKVLMDHQEDLPHDVVVVFQYGEEQAPGGAKPMIDAGCLQGVDAIFGAHLWTPLP
;
A
#
# COMPACT_ATOMS: atom_id res chain seq x y z
N MET A 1 7.67 8.82 -23.58
CA MET A 1 7.15 10.11 -23.06
C MET A 1 6.54 9.93 -21.68
N ILE A 2 5.58 9.04 -21.48
CA ILE A 2 4.92 8.80 -20.17
C ILE A 2 5.87 8.26 -19.12
N GLU A 3 6.76 7.33 -19.48
CA GLU A 3 7.79 6.76 -18.58
C GLU A 3 8.68 7.85 -17.94
N LYS A 4 9.06 8.85 -18.75
CA LYS A 4 9.87 9.94 -18.24
C LYS A 4 9.11 10.82 -17.25
N ILE A 5 7.83 11.09 -17.51
CA ILE A 5 6.96 11.84 -16.59
C ILE A 5 6.89 11.11 -15.25
N ILE A 6 6.63 9.80 -15.29
CA ILE A 6 6.55 8.98 -14.07
C ILE A 6 7.90 9.00 -13.32
N GLN A 7 9.03 8.86 -14.02
CA GLN A 7 10.35 8.93 -13.39
C GLN A 7 10.62 10.28 -12.73
N ASP A 8 10.35 11.37 -13.46
CA ASP A 8 10.57 12.73 -12.96
C ASP A 8 9.70 13.01 -11.69
N GLU A 9 8.46 12.51 -11.66
CA GLU A 9 7.59 12.62 -10.47
C GLU A 9 8.10 11.76 -9.32
N LEU A 10 8.50 10.51 -9.56
CA LEU A 10 9.05 9.63 -8.54
C LEU A 10 10.37 10.17 -7.97
N GLU A 11 11.23 10.77 -8.76
CA GLU A 11 12.46 11.41 -8.28
C GLU A 11 12.16 12.55 -7.31
N LYS A 12 11.19 13.42 -7.63
CA LYS A 12 10.75 14.49 -6.73
C LYS A 12 10.17 13.94 -5.43
N PHE A 13 9.42 12.85 -5.51
CA PHE A 13 8.74 12.23 -4.39
C PHE A 13 9.63 11.29 -3.56
N TYR A 14 10.80 10.92 -4.08
CA TYR A 14 11.68 9.92 -3.47
C TYR A 14 12.06 10.20 -2.00
N PRO A 15 12.37 11.44 -1.57
CA PRO A 15 12.63 11.72 -0.16
C PRO A 15 11.44 11.39 0.75
N GLU A 16 10.22 11.72 0.34
CA GLU A 16 8.99 11.40 1.09
C GLU A 16 8.75 9.88 1.14
N MET A 17 9.02 9.15 0.05
CA MET A 17 8.95 7.68 0.03
C MET A 17 9.88 7.05 1.07
N ILE A 18 11.10 7.55 1.21
CA ILE A 18 12.06 7.08 2.22
C ILE A 18 11.48 7.29 3.63
N GLU A 19 10.89 8.44 3.90
CA GLU A 19 10.29 8.76 5.20
C GLU A 19 9.08 7.87 5.50
N LEU A 20 8.17 7.70 4.54
CA LEU A 20 6.99 6.82 4.67
C LEU A 20 7.41 5.38 4.98
N ARG A 21 8.35 4.85 4.20
CA ARG A 21 8.87 3.50 4.40
C ARG A 21 9.54 3.32 5.76
N ARG A 22 10.42 4.26 6.16
CA ARG A 22 11.11 4.22 7.45
C ARG A 22 10.14 4.35 8.63
N TYR A 23 9.13 5.21 8.50
CA TYR A 23 8.09 5.32 9.52
C TYR A 23 7.39 3.97 9.76
N MET A 24 6.91 3.31 8.70
CA MET A 24 6.28 2.00 8.82
C MET A 24 7.25 0.94 9.35
N HIS A 25 8.52 0.98 8.91
CA HIS A 25 9.55 0.06 9.39
C HIS A 25 9.82 0.18 10.89
N MET A 26 9.77 1.40 11.42
CA MET A 26 9.95 1.68 12.85
C MET A 26 8.72 1.32 13.70
N HIS A 27 7.54 1.25 13.10
CA HIS A 27 6.26 1.03 13.79
C HIS A 27 5.49 -0.16 13.20
N PRO A 28 6.12 -1.33 13.06
CA PRO A 28 5.47 -2.49 12.43
C PRO A 28 4.35 -3.04 13.32
N GLU A 29 3.30 -3.51 12.70
CA GLU A 29 2.21 -4.25 13.35
C GLU A 29 2.08 -5.62 12.70
N VAL A 30 2.05 -6.67 13.53
CA VAL A 30 1.94 -8.05 13.04
C VAL A 30 0.56 -8.34 12.49
N SER A 31 0.45 -9.38 11.65
CA SER A 31 -0.79 -9.83 10.99
C SER A 31 -2.00 -9.80 11.92
N PHE A 32 -3.10 -9.27 11.44
CA PHE A 32 -4.40 -9.06 12.10
C PHE A 32 -4.42 -7.98 13.19
N ASN A 33 -3.30 -7.30 13.48
CA ASN A 33 -3.21 -6.24 14.49
C ASN A 33 -2.88 -4.86 13.89
N GLU A 34 -2.88 -4.71 12.59
CA GLU A 34 -2.37 -3.58 11.81
C GLU A 34 -3.31 -2.34 11.82
N LYS A 35 -3.86 -2.00 12.97
CA LYS A 35 -4.84 -0.91 13.11
C LYS A 35 -4.25 0.48 12.90
N ASN A 36 -3.03 0.70 13.43
CA ASN A 36 -2.37 1.99 13.28
C ASN A 36 -1.80 2.16 11.88
N THR A 37 -1.29 1.08 11.29
CA THR A 37 -0.81 1.06 9.90
C THR A 37 -1.96 1.34 8.92
N ALA A 38 -3.11 0.70 9.10
CA ALA A 38 -4.31 0.97 8.30
C ALA A 38 -4.77 2.44 8.42
N ARG A 39 -4.74 3.01 9.64
CA ARG A 39 -5.04 4.42 9.87
C ARG A 39 -4.03 5.33 9.18
N PHE A 40 -2.74 5.05 9.30
CA PHE A 40 -1.66 5.81 8.65
C PHE A 40 -1.85 5.83 7.13
N ILE A 41 -2.13 4.68 6.52
CA ILE A 41 -2.42 4.57 5.08
C ILE A 41 -3.62 5.46 4.71
N LYS A 42 -4.72 5.36 5.47
CA LYS A 42 -5.91 6.18 5.24
C LYS A 42 -5.60 7.68 5.30
N GLU A 43 -4.93 8.12 6.36
CA GLU A 43 -4.58 9.53 6.57
C GLU A 43 -3.68 10.06 5.44
N TYR A 44 -2.76 9.22 4.95
CA TYR A 44 -1.93 9.60 3.81
C TYR A 44 -2.75 9.72 2.52
N LEU A 45 -3.64 8.78 2.23
CA LEU A 45 -4.51 8.84 1.07
C LEU A 45 -5.39 10.10 1.09
N GLU A 46 -5.92 10.47 2.27
CA GLU A 46 -6.67 11.72 2.45
C GLU A 46 -5.80 12.97 2.22
N LYS A 47 -4.57 12.96 2.74
CA LYS A 47 -3.59 14.06 2.55
C LYS A 47 -3.33 14.35 1.08
N ILE A 48 -3.27 13.31 0.23
CA ILE A 48 -3.03 13.47 -1.21
C ILE A 48 -4.32 13.70 -2.02
N GLY A 49 -5.47 13.87 -1.36
CA GLY A 49 -6.73 14.26 -1.99
C GLY A 49 -7.66 13.12 -2.39
N ILE A 50 -7.36 11.87 -2.03
CA ILE A 50 -8.28 10.76 -2.27
C ILE A 50 -9.39 10.78 -1.23
N THR A 51 -10.65 10.86 -1.69
CA THR A 51 -11.84 10.96 -0.81
C THR A 51 -12.68 9.68 -0.75
N ASN A 52 -12.60 8.84 -1.79
CA ASN A 52 -13.36 7.58 -1.83
C ASN A 52 -12.53 6.46 -1.22
N ILE A 53 -12.48 6.44 0.11
CA ILE A 53 -11.71 5.49 0.91
C ILE A 53 -12.65 4.66 1.77
N LYS A 54 -12.44 3.34 1.80
CA LYS A 54 -13.12 2.43 2.73
C LYS A 54 -12.07 1.74 3.61
N THR A 55 -12.29 1.76 4.90
CA THR A 55 -11.48 1.08 5.92
C THR A 55 -12.21 -0.11 6.50
N ASN A 56 -11.51 -0.92 7.28
CA ASN A 56 -12.06 -2.14 7.91
C ASN A 56 -12.65 -3.12 6.87
N VAL A 57 -12.08 -3.16 5.67
CA VAL A 57 -12.50 -4.11 4.64
C VAL A 57 -11.96 -5.49 4.99
N GLY A 58 -12.84 -6.42 5.28
CA GLY A 58 -12.53 -7.73 5.85
C GLY A 58 -12.22 -7.64 7.36
N LEU A 59 -11.23 -6.92 7.78
CA LEU A 59 -10.88 -6.57 9.17
C LEU A 59 -10.13 -5.22 9.19
N ASN A 60 -8.84 -5.21 8.84
CA ASN A 60 -8.00 -4.01 8.83
C ASN A 60 -7.73 -3.48 7.40
N GLY A 61 -8.26 -4.11 6.35
CA GLY A 61 -8.00 -3.73 4.98
C GLY A 61 -8.46 -2.32 4.66
N VAL A 62 -7.71 -1.66 3.78
CA VAL A 62 -8.03 -0.32 3.25
C VAL A 62 -8.13 -0.41 1.74
N ILE A 63 -9.20 0.13 1.18
CA ILE A 63 -9.34 0.29 -0.27
C ILE A 63 -9.67 1.73 -0.59
N ALA A 64 -9.21 2.20 -1.74
CA ALA A 64 -9.60 3.49 -2.26
C ALA A 64 -9.83 3.43 -3.77
N ARG A 65 -10.69 4.31 -4.28
CA ARG A 65 -10.95 4.44 -5.72
C ARG A 65 -10.57 5.83 -6.19
N ILE A 66 -9.74 5.88 -7.22
CA ILE A 66 -9.39 7.08 -7.97
C ILE A 66 -10.19 7.05 -9.26
N LYS A 67 -11.01 8.07 -9.47
CA LYS A 67 -11.86 8.17 -10.66
C LYS A 67 -11.07 8.65 -11.86
N GLY A 68 -11.20 7.91 -12.97
CA GLY A 68 -10.71 8.32 -14.27
C GLY A 68 -11.82 8.99 -15.11
N LEU A 69 -11.51 9.22 -16.39
CA LEU A 69 -12.41 9.84 -17.39
C LEU A 69 -13.58 8.91 -17.76
N ASP A 70 -13.35 7.59 -17.75
CA ASP A 70 -14.35 6.59 -18.09
C ASP A 70 -14.33 5.45 -17.07
N SER A 71 -15.48 5.23 -16.41
CA SER A 71 -15.66 4.17 -15.41
C SER A 71 -16.08 2.82 -16.02
N SER A 72 -16.01 2.63 -17.33
CA SER A 72 -16.36 1.36 -18.00
C SER A 72 -15.37 0.25 -17.71
N LYS A 73 -14.14 0.59 -17.30
CA LYS A 73 -13.10 -0.35 -16.86
C LYS A 73 -12.49 0.12 -15.55
N THR A 74 -11.98 -0.85 -14.80
CA THR A 74 -11.30 -0.60 -13.53
C THR A 74 -10.12 -1.55 -13.40
N ILE A 75 -8.93 -0.99 -13.16
CA ILE A 75 -7.78 -1.79 -12.76
C ILE A 75 -7.52 -1.61 -11.27
N ALA A 76 -6.94 -2.62 -10.62
CA ALA A 76 -6.53 -2.55 -9.23
C ALA A 76 -5.03 -2.74 -9.07
N PHE A 77 -4.47 -2.05 -8.06
CA PHE A 77 -3.13 -2.30 -7.55
C PHE A 77 -3.21 -2.75 -6.10
N ARG A 78 -2.40 -3.76 -5.73
CA ARG A 78 -2.39 -4.36 -4.39
C ARG A 78 -1.02 -4.24 -3.75
N ALA A 79 -1.01 -3.88 -2.48
CA ALA A 79 0.11 -4.07 -1.56
C ALA A 79 -0.39 -4.66 -0.23
N ASP A 80 0.46 -5.43 0.41
CA ASP A 80 0.29 -5.88 1.79
C ASP A 80 0.98 -4.92 2.75
N PHE A 81 0.61 -4.95 4.05
CA PHE A 81 1.17 -4.01 5.02
C PHE A 81 1.38 -4.59 6.43
N ASP A 82 1.23 -5.89 6.63
CA ASP A 82 1.51 -6.55 7.90
C ASP A 82 3.01 -6.86 8.08
N ALA A 83 3.41 -7.06 9.33
CA ALA A 83 4.77 -7.40 9.72
C ALA A 83 4.84 -8.81 10.31
N LEU A 84 6.06 -9.33 10.39
CA LEU A 84 6.36 -10.64 10.98
C LEU A 84 6.62 -10.53 12.50
N PRO A 85 6.26 -11.56 13.30
CA PRO A 85 6.50 -11.60 14.75
C PRO A 85 7.94 -12.00 15.08
N ILE A 86 8.91 -11.23 14.61
CA ILE A 86 10.34 -11.42 14.85
C ILE A 86 11.00 -10.12 15.31
N ASN A 87 12.13 -10.20 16.01
CA ASN A 87 12.87 -9.02 16.42
C ASN A 87 13.72 -8.45 15.27
N ASP A 88 13.72 -7.14 15.14
CA ASP A 88 14.65 -6.44 14.26
C ASP A 88 16.01 -6.31 14.95
N SER A 89 17.00 -7.07 14.49
CA SER A 89 18.36 -7.07 15.00
C SER A 89 19.32 -6.14 14.25
N LYS A 90 18.82 -5.38 13.25
CA LYS A 90 19.64 -4.47 12.47
C LYS A 90 20.16 -3.31 13.32
N ASP A 91 21.36 -2.85 12.98
CA ASP A 91 21.93 -1.61 13.54
C ASP A 91 21.71 -0.46 12.54
N THR A 92 20.47 0.04 12.52
CA THR A 92 20.07 1.17 11.66
C THR A 92 19.22 2.16 12.46
N PRO A 93 19.27 3.46 12.11
CA PRO A 93 18.49 4.48 12.82
C PRO A 93 16.97 4.33 12.64
N TYR A 94 16.52 3.51 11.71
CA TYR A 94 15.11 3.25 11.41
C TYR A 94 14.69 1.80 11.68
N LYS A 95 15.43 1.07 12.52
CA LYS A 95 15.00 -0.27 12.94
C LYS A 95 13.68 -0.22 13.71
N SER A 96 12.99 -1.33 13.75
CA SER A 96 11.74 -1.45 14.52
C SER A 96 11.92 -1.00 15.98
N THR A 97 10.98 -0.18 16.44
CA THR A 97 10.87 0.23 17.86
C THR A 97 9.93 -0.69 18.65
N ILE A 98 9.28 -1.63 17.98
CA ILE A 98 8.30 -2.54 18.54
C ILE A 98 8.94 -3.91 18.78
N PRO A 99 9.04 -4.37 20.03
CA PRO A 99 9.56 -5.70 20.32
C PRO A 99 8.77 -6.80 19.62
N ASN A 100 9.47 -7.80 19.08
CA ASN A 100 8.88 -8.94 18.36
C ASN A 100 7.98 -8.55 17.16
N ALA A 101 8.30 -7.45 16.49
CA ALA A 101 7.66 -7.10 15.23
C ALA A 101 8.67 -6.46 14.28
N MET A 102 8.69 -6.90 13.02
CA MET A 102 9.60 -6.39 11.99
C MET A 102 9.01 -6.57 10.61
N HIS A 103 9.15 -5.57 9.73
CA HIS A 103 8.93 -5.72 8.30
C HIS A 103 10.11 -6.45 7.64
N ALA A 104 10.16 -7.78 7.78
CA ALA A 104 11.24 -8.60 7.22
C ALA A 104 10.95 -9.10 5.79
N CYS A 105 9.67 -9.10 5.36
CA CYS A 105 9.27 -9.46 4.01
C CYS A 105 9.22 -8.25 3.05
N GLY A 106 9.36 -7.02 3.56
CA GLY A 106 9.40 -5.81 2.74
C GLY A 106 8.02 -5.16 2.49
N HIS A 107 6.99 -5.51 3.25
CA HIS A 107 5.64 -4.97 3.09
C HIS A 107 5.57 -3.45 3.34
N ASP A 108 6.45 -2.88 4.16
CA ASP A 108 6.66 -1.44 4.27
C ASP A 108 7.10 -0.79 2.94
N GLY A 109 7.92 -1.49 2.16
CA GLY A 109 8.30 -1.09 0.81
C GLY A 109 7.16 -1.23 -0.21
N HIS A 110 6.40 -2.35 -0.14
CA HIS A 110 5.24 -2.56 -1.01
C HIS A 110 4.18 -1.48 -0.81
N THR A 111 3.84 -1.20 0.45
CA THR A 111 2.89 -0.14 0.81
C THR A 111 3.39 1.23 0.37
N THR A 112 4.67 1.54 0.57
CA THR A 112 5.25 2.80 0.12
C THR A 112 5.16 2.95 -1.40
N ALA A 113 5.49 1.91 -2.16
CA ALA A 113 5.38 1.93 -3.61
C ALA A 113 3.95 2.17 -4.08
N LEU A 114 2.95 1.56 -3.41
CA LEU A 114 1.55 1.79 -3.74
C LEU A 114 1.09 3.21 -3.36
N LEU A 115 1.54 3.76 -2.22
CA LEU A 115 1.27 5.15 -1.84
C LEU A 115 1.88 6.14 -2.83
N ALA A 116 3.11 5.89 -3.31
CA ALA A 116 3.74 6.67 -4.37
C ALA A 116 2.94 6.60 -5.68
N THR A 117 2.48 5.40 -6.04
CA THR A 117 1.59 5.20 -7.19
C THR A 117 0.31 6.04 -7.04
N CYS A 118 -0.32 6.01 -5.87
CA CYS A 118 -1.50 6.84 -5.59
C CYS A 118 -1.22 8.33 -5.78
N LYS A 119 -0.07 8.81 -5.30
CA LYS A 119 0.32 10.22 -5.44
C LYS A 119 0.46 10.62 -6.91
N VAL A 120 1.19 9.83 -7.72
CA VAL A 120 1.36 10.09 -9.15
C VAL A 120 0.00 10.05 -9.88
N LEU A 121 -0.86 9.06 -9.56
CA LEU A 121 -2.18 8.96 -10.16
C LEU A 121 -3.07 10.15 -9.83
N MET A 122 -2.99 10.69 -8.61
CA MET A 122 -3.74 11.88 -8.20
C MET A 122 -3.23 13.14 -8.88
N ASP A 123 -1.90 13.29 -9.02
CA ASP A 123 -1.31 14.45 -9.71
C ASP A 123 -1.66 14.49 -11.20
N HIS A 124 -2.02 13.33 -11.79
CA HIS A 124 -2.41 13.17 -13.19
C HIS A 124 -3.85 12.63 -13.34
N GLN A 125 -4.71 12.87 -12.35
CA GLN A 125 -6.07 12.30 -12.33
C GLN A 125 -6.88 12.68 -13.57
N GLU A 126 -6.70 13.89 -14.08
CA GLU A 126 -7.42 14.39 -15.27
C GLU A 126 -7.05 13.64 -16.56
N ASP A 127 -5.92 12.96 -16.57
CA ASP A 127 -5.42 12.18 -17.71
C ASP A 127 -5.69 10.67 -17.57
N LEU A 128 -6.24 10.21 -16.44
CA LEU A 128 -6.50 8.79 -16.24
C LEU A 128 -7.62 8.30 -17.15
N PRO A 129 -7.36 7.33 -18.03
CA PRO A 129 -8.39 6.88 -18.98
C PRO A 129 -9.54 6.13 -18.27
N HIS A 130 -9.24 5.40 -17.20
CA HIS A 130 -10.19 4.55 -16.48
C HIS A 130 -9.99 4.64 -14.97
N ASP A 131 -10.96 4.10 -14.22
CA ASP A 131 -10.89 4.06 -12.76
C ASP A 131 -9.76 3.16 -12.27
N VAL A 132 -9.15 3.57 -11.17
CA VAL A 132 -8.15 2.78 -10.46
C VAL A 132 -8.63 2.49 -9.04
N VAL A 133 -8.54 1.23 -8.62
CA VAL A 133 -8.76 0.80 -7.23
C VAL A 133 -7.40 0.45 -6.62
N VAL A 134 -7.13 0.94 -5.42
CA VAL A 134 -5.95 0.53 -4.65
C VAL A 134 -6.41 -0.30 -3.45
N VAL A 135 -5.70 -1.41 -3.24
CA VAL A 135 -6.04 -2.42 -2.23
C VAL A 135 -4.83 -2.59 -1.31
N PHE A 136 -4.95 -2.11 -0.09
CA PHE A 136 -3.98 -2.36 0.97
C PHE A 136 -4.48 -3.52 1.81
N GLN A 137 -3.79 -4.66 1.69
CA GLN A 137 -4.19 -5.92 2.30
C GLN A 137 -3.48 -6.12 3.63
N TYR A 138 -4.22 -6.46 4.67
CA TYR A 138 -3.74 -6.91 5.95
C TYR A 138 -3.48 -8.43 5.98
N GLY A 139 -2.70 -8.91 6.96
CA GLY A 139 -2.64 -10.32 7.33
C GLY A 139 -2.20 -11.26 6.21
N GLU A 140 -1.17 -10.92 5.44
CA GLU A 140 -0.64 -11.78 4.39
C GLU A 140 0.19 -12.93 4.96
N GLU A 141 0.99 -12.65 6.00
CA GLU A 141 2.01 -13.54 6.57
C GLU A 141 1.44 -14.65 7.47
N GLN A 142 0.18 -14.57 7.84
CA GLN A 142 -0.42 -15.51 8.79
C GLN A 142 -1.76 -16.07 8.28
N ALA A 143 -1.90 -17.40 8.27
CA ALA A 143 -3.18 -18.04 7.94
C ALA A 143 -4.30 -17.62 8.93
N PRO A 144 -5.54 -17.44 8.46
CA PRO A 144 -6.08 -17.78 7.13
C PRO A 144 -5.84 -16.73 6.05
N GLY A 145 -5.15 -15.63 6.36
CA GLY A 145 -4.86 -14.55 5.43
C GLY A 145 -5.97 -13.50 5.32
N GLY A 146 -5.57 -12.26 4.98
CA GLY A 146 -6.49 -11.14 4.82
C GLY A 146 -7.16 -11.05 3.45
N ALA A 147 -6.59 -11.67 2.41
CA ALA A 147 -7.09 -11.55 1.04
C ALA A 147 -8.53 -12.00 0.88
N LYS A 148 -8.85 -13.24 1.33
CA LYS A 148 -10.20 -13.80 1.16
C LYS A 148 -11.28 -12.97 1.87
N PRO A 149 -11.14 -12.58 3.15
CA PRO A 149 -12.11 -11.71 3.80
C PRO A 149 -12.31 -10.36 3.10
N MET A 150 -11.26 -9.78 2.51
CA MET A 150 -11.37 -8.54 1.74
C MET A 150 -12.13 -8.74 0.43
N ILE A 151 -11.92 -9.89 -0.25
CA ILE A 151 -12.66 -10.25 -1.47
C ILE A 151 -14.14 -10.48 -1.13
N ASP A 152 -14.43 -11.21 -0.06
CA ASP A 152 -15.81 -11.45 0.41
C ASP A 152 -16.52 -10.14 0.79
N ALA A 153 -15.76 -9.14 1.28
CA ALA A 153 -16.23 -7.78 1.54
C ALA A 153 -16.33 -6.89 0.27
N GLY A 154 -16.05 -7.44 -0.91
CA GLY A 154 -16.26 -6.79 -2.20
C GLY A 154 -15.13 -5.86 -2.66
N CYS A 155 -13.90 -6.01 -2.16
CA CYS A 155 -12.78 -5.14 -2.55
C CYS A 155 -12.44 -5.18 -4.05
N LEU A 156 -12.79 -6.27 -4.74
CA LEU A 156 -12.58 -6.46 -6.18
C LEU A 156 -13.87 -6.36 -7.00
N GLN A 157 -14.97 -5.87 -6.40
CA GLN A 157 -16.22 -5.75 -7.15
C GLN A 157 -16.09 -4.72 -8.28
N GLY A 158 -16.32 -5.19 -9.53
CA GLY A 158 -16.20 -4.36 -10.73
C GLY A 158 -14.75 -4.06 -11.14
N VAL A 159 -13.78 -4.84 -10.67
CA VAL A 159 -12.38 -4.77 -11.09
C VAL A 159 -12.14 -5.75 -12.24
N ASP A 160 -11.58 -5.29 -13.35
CA ASP A 160 -11.28 -6.09 -14.54
C ASP A 160 -9.91 -6.79 -14.45
N ALA A 161 -8.94 -6.16 -13.79
CA ALA A 161 -7.60 -6.71 -13.59
C ALA A 161 -6.98 -6.18 -12.30
N ILE A 162 -6.13 -7.00 -11.66
CA ILE A 162 -5.37 -6.61 -10.46
C ILE A 162 -3.89 -6.92 -10.67
N PHE A 163 -3.04 -5.98 -10.20
CA PHE A 163 -1.59 -6.08 -10.24
C PHE A 163 -1.01 -5.91 -8.84
N GLY A 164 0.09 -6.60 -8.58
CA GLY A 164 0.90 -6.44 -7.37
C GLY A 164 2.37 -6.65 -7.70
N ALA A 165 3.23 -6.09 -6.86
CA ALA A 165 4.68 -6.29 -6.94
C ALA A 165 5.18 -6.79 -5.58
N HIS A 166 6.25 -7.58 -5.60
CA HIS A 166 6.91 -8.05 -4.38
C HIS A 166 8.41 -7.75 -4.45
N LEU A 167 8.96 -7.18 -3.38
CA LEU A 167 10.41 -7.03 -3.20
C LEU A 167 11.02 -8.40 -2.91
N TRP A 168 12.03 -8.80 -3.67
CA TRP A 168 12.63 -10.12 -3.55
C TRP A 168 14.15 -10.03 -3.42
N THR A 169 14.67 -10.28 -2.22
CA THR A 169 16.10 -10.13 -1.91
C THR A 169 17.04 -11.16 -2.55
N PRO A 170 16.62 -12.41 -2.89
CA PRO A 170 17.48 -13.36 -3.59
C PRO A 170 17.78 -13.02 -5.05
N LEU A 171 17.07 -12.05 -5.61
CA LEU A 171 17.35 -11.58 -6.98
C LEU A 171 18.32 -10.41 -6.96
N PRO A 172 19.30 -10.37 -7.88
CA PRO A 172 20.27 -9.28 -7.98
C PRO A 172 19.60 -7.96 -8.42
#